data_62009c7dc29e2b2ce9bf46cdac96b06c
#
_entry.id   62009c7dc29e2b2ce9bf46cdac96b06c
#
_cell.length_a   1.000
_cell.length_b   1.000
_cell.length_c   1.000
_cell.angle_alpha   90.00
_cell.angle_beta   90.00
_cell.angle_gamma   90.00
#
_symmetry.space_group_name_H-M   'P 1'
#
loop_
_entity.id
_entity.type
_entity.pdbx_description
1 polymer ?
#
loop_
_entity_poly.entity_id
_entity_poly.type
_entity_poly.pdbx_seq_one_letter_code
_entity_poly.pdbx_strand_id
1 'polypeptide(L)' 'MTEGQFVALVSLAFNVGVSYVVHQCPRLMRALNAGDAEACAHEFLDINRAGGKVLAGLTERRRAEAKLFLSGV' A
#
# COMPACT_ATOMS: atom_id res chain seq x y z
N MET A 1 11.42 6.13 -8.06
CA MET A 1 10.85 5.06 -7.20
C MET A 1 11.79 3.86 -7.20
N THR A 2 12.04 3.27 -6.05
CA THR A 2 12.87 2.07 -5.97
C THR A 2 12.11 0.84 -6.50
N GLU A 3 12.85 -0.23 -6.79
CA GLU A 3 12.24 -1.49 -7.21
C GLU A 3 11.31 -2.04 -6.14
N GLY A 4 11.71 -2.01 -4.87
CA GLY A 4 10.87 -2.44 -3.77
C GLY A 4 9.58 -1.65 -3.66
N GLN A 5 9.65 -0.35 -3.86
CA GLN A 5 8.46 0.51 -3.88
C GLN A 5 7.52 0.13 -5.03
N PHE A 6 8.08 -0.08 -6.22
CA PHE A 6 7.30 -0.48 -7.38
C PHE A 6 6.62 -1.83 -7.15
N VAL A 7 7.37 -2.83 -6.68
CA VAL A 7 6.83 -4.17 -6.43
C VAL A 7 5.73 -4.13 -5.38
N ALA A 8 5.92 -3.37 -4.30
CA ALA A 8 4.91 -3.24 -3.25
C ALA A 8 3.62 -2.62 -3.79
N LEU A 9 3.72 -1.58 -4.61
CA LEU A 9 2.55 -0.95 -5.23
C LEU A 9 1.84 -1.89 -6.19
N VAL A 10 2.59 -2.64 -6.99
CA VAL A 10 2.01 -3.63 -7.91
C VAL A 10 1.28 -4.71 -7.11
N SER A 11 1.88 -5.21 -6.03
CA SER A 11 1.24 -6.20 -5.16
C SER A 11 -0.07 -5.67 -4.58
N LEU A 12 -0.07 -4.45 -4.07
CA LEU A 12 -1.28 -3.80 -3.55
C LEU A 12 -2.35 -3.68 -4.63
N ALA A 13 -1.98 -3.14 -5.79
CA ALA A 13 -2.92 -2.93 -6.89
C ALA A 13 -3.49 -4.24 -7.42
N PHE A 14 -2.68 -5.30 -7.44
CA PHE A 14 -3.13 -6.62 -7.84
C PHE A 14 -4.17 -7.19 -6.87
N ASN A 15 -4.00 -6.91 -5.58
CA ASN A 15 -4.89 -7.44 -4.54
C ASN A 15 -6.21 -6.66 -4.45
N VAL A 16 -6.16 -5.32 -4.49
CA VAL A 16 -7.34 -4.47 -4.25
C VAL A 16 -7.89 -3.82 -5.52
N GLY A 17 -7.13 -3.86 -6.61
CA GLY A 17 -7.50 -3.23 -7.88
C GLY A 17 -6.86 -1.85 -8.06
N VAL A 18 -6.41 -1.58 -9.29
CA VAL A 18 -5.79 -0.29 -9.64
C VAL A 18 -6.78 0.86 -9.42
N SER A 19 -8.03 0.67 -9.85
CA SER A 19 -9.08 1.68 -9.69
C SER A 19 -9.30 2.02 -8.21
N TYR A 20 -9.30 1.00 -7.34
CA TYR A 20 -9.44 1.23 -5.90
C TYR A 20 -8.30 2.09 -5.37
N VAL A 21 -7.05 1.75 -5.73
CA VAL A 21 -5.89 2.51 -5.27
C VAL A 21 -5.97 3.97 -5.73
N VAL A 22 -6.30 4.19 -7.00
CA VAL A 22 -6.32 5.54 -7.58
C VAL A 22 -7.46 6.38 -7.02
N HIS A 23 -8.65 5.78 -6.84
CA HIS A 23 -9.86 6.55 -6.52
C HIS A 23 -10.28 6.48 -5.06
N GLN A 24 -9.91 5.41 -4.33
CA GLN A 24 -10.37 5.20 -2.97
C GLN A 24 -9.28 5.36 -1.91
N CYS A 25 -8.04 5.64 -2.34
CA CYS A 25 -6.91 5.82 -1.43
C CYS A 25 -6.24 7.19 -1.63
N PRO A 26 -6.98 8.30 -1.37
CA PRO A 26 -6.44 9.64 -1.65
C PRO A 26 -5.21 9.99 -0.80
N ARG A 27 -5.11 9.47 0.43
CA ARG A 27 -3.95 9.72 1.29
C ARG A 27 -2.71 9.04 0.74
N LEU A 28 -2.85 7.80 0.26
CA LEU A 28 -1.75 7.07 -0.37
C LEU A 28 -1.30 7.82 -1.63
N MET A 29 -2.21 8.26 -2.46
CA MET A 29 -1.87 8.99 -3.69
C MET A 29 -1.14 10.28 -3.38
N ARG A 30 -1.54 11.01 -2.34
CA ARG A 30 -0.85 12.24 -1.91
C ARG A 30 0.56 11.93 -1.42
N ALA A 31 0.73 10.89 -0.63
CA ALA A 31 2.04 10.47 -0.13
C ALA A 31 2.97 10.06 -1.28
N LEU A 32 2.44 9.34 -2.26
CA LEU A 32 3.21 8.95 -3.46
C LEU A 32 3.66 10.17 -4.24
N ASN A 33 2.77 11.13 -4.46
CA ASN A 33 3.09 12.36 -5.19
C ASN A 33 4.10 13.23 -4.45
N ALA A 34 4.09 13.19 -3.12
CA ALA A 34 5.03 13.93 -2.29
C ALA A 34 6.38 13.23 -2.15
N GLY A 35 6.49 11.98 -2.60
CA GLY A 35 7.71 11.19 -2.43
C GLY A 35 7.98 10.79 -0.98
N ASP A 36 6.94 10.75 -0.14
CA ASP A 36 7.05 10.43 1.28
C ASP A 36 6.86 8.93 1.49
N ALA A 37 7.98 8.20 1.50
CA ALA A 37 7.95 6.73 1.59
C ALA A 37 7.35 6.23 2.91
N GLU A 38 7.64 6.89 4.02
CA GLU A 38 7.11 6.50 5.32
C GLU A 38 5.60 6.69 5.39
N ALA A 39 5.09 7.81 4.89
CA ALA A 39 3.67 8.06 4.84
C ALA A 39 2.97 7.03 3.94
N CYS A 40 3.57 6.68 2.79
CA CYS A 40 3.04 5.63 1.92
C CYS A 40 2.92 4.30 2.66
N ALA A 41 3.98 3.88 3.34
CA ALA A 41 3.98 2.63 4.09
C ALA A 41 2.90 2.62 5.18
N HIS A 42 2.71 3.74 5.85
CA HIS A 42 1.64 3.89 6.85
C HIS A 42 0.26 3.71 6.23
N GLU A 43 0.03 4.32 5.06
CA GLU A 43 -1.26 4.20 4.38
C GLU A 43 -1.52 2.78 3.89
N PHE A 44 -0.49 2.03 3.51
CA PHE A 44 -0.63 0.61 3.17
C PHE A 44 -1.28 -0.16 4.30
N LEU A 45 -0.86 0.08 5.54
CA LEU A 45 -1.36 -0.64 6.71
C LEU A 45 -2.85 -0.44 6.96
N ASP A 46 -3.42 0.66 6.46
CA ASP A 46 -4.85 0.94 6.61
C ASP A 46 -5.71 0.22 5.57
N ILE A 47 -5.10 -0.39 4.55
CA ILE A 47 -5.82 -1.07 3.47
C ILE A 47 -5.91 -2.57 3.79
N ASN A 48 -6.57 -2.92 4.88
CA ASN A 48 -6.63 -4.28 5.40
C ASN A 48 -8.05 -4.78 5.68
N ARG A 49 -9.05 -4.15 5.08
CA ARG A 49 -10.46 -4.50 5.30
C ARG A 49 -11.10 -5.10 4.07
N ALA A 50 -12.01 -6.02 4.31
CA ALA A 50 -12.91 -6.54 3.28
C ALA A 50 -14.31 -6.65 3.87
N GLY A 51 -15.30 -6.11 3.18
CA GLY A 51 -16.68 -6.09 3.67
C GLY A 51 -16.84 -5.35 5.00
N GLY A 52 -16.02 -4.32 5.24
CA GLY A 52 -16.03 -3.53 6.47
C GLY A 52 -15.31 -4.15 7.65
N LYS A 53 -14.71 -5.33 7.48
CA LYS A 53 -14.00 -6.04 8.55
C LYS A 53 -12.50 -6.06 8.28
N VAL A 54 -11.72 -5.89 9.35
CA VAL A 54 -10.26 -6.10 9.31
C VAL A 54 -10.00 -7.60 9.26
N LEU A 55 -9.24 -8.05 8.27
CA LEU A 55 -8.87 -9.45 8.10
C LEU A 55 -7.39 -9.64 8.40
N ALA A 56 -7.06 -10.66 9.20
CA ALA A 56 -5.68 -10.94 9.59
C ALA A 56 -4.78 -11.19 8.38
N GLY A 57 -5.25 -11.94 7.38
CA GLY A 57 -4.49 -12.21 6.17
C GLY A 57 -4.16 -10.96 5.38
N LEU A 58 -5.10 -10.00 5.30
CA LEU A 58 -4.86 -8.73 4.64
C LEU A 58 -3.90 -7.85 5.43
N THR A 59 -4.00 -7.86 6.75
CA THR A 59 -3.08 -7.13 7.62
C THR A 59 -1.64 -7.61 7.41
N GLU A 60 -1.43 -8.91 7.39
CA GLU A 60 -0.10 -9.51 7.16
C GLU A 60 0.45 -9.12 5.80
N ARG A 61 -0.39 -9.17 4.77
CA ARG A 61 -0.01 -8.80 3.41
C ARG A 61 0.39 -7.33 3.32
N ARG A 62 -0.37 -6.45 3.95
CA ARG A 62 -0.05 -5.02 3.96
C ARG A 62 1.24 -4.74 4.72
N ARG A 63 1.50 -5.45 5.82
CA ARG A 63 2.76 -5.32 6.56
C ARG A 63 3.95 -5.71 5.69
N ALA A 64 3.86 -6.81 4.98
CA ALA A 64 4.92 -7.26 4.07
C ALA A 64 5.17 -6.24 2.96
N GLU A 65 4.11 -5.71 2.37
CA GLU A 65 4.22 -4.70 1.31
C GLU A 65 4.82 -3.40 1.84
N ALA A 66 4.38 -2.94 3.02
CA ALA A 66 4.92 -1.74 3.64
C ALA A 66 6.41 -1.88 3.95
N LYS A 67 6.80 -3.03 4.47
CA LYS A 67 8.20 -3.32 4.76
C LYS A 67 9.05 -3.30 3.50
N LEU A 68 8.55 -3.92 2.42
CA LEU A 68 9.24 -3.90 1.13
C LEU A 68 9.35 -2.48 0.59
N PHE A 69 8.30 -1.69 0.73
CA PHE A 69 8.29 -0.30 0.28
C PHE A 69 9.39 0.52 0.94
N LEU A 70 9.67 0.26 2.22
CA LEU A 70 10.67 0.97 3.00
C LEU A 70 12.07 0.35 2.92
N SER A 71 12.24 -0.79 2.24
CA SER A 71 13.49 -1.54 2.26
C SER A 71 14.66 -0.86 1.56
N GLY A 72 14.39 0.10 0.68
CA GLY A 72 15.44 0.77 -0.09
C GLY A 72 15.98 -0.03 -1.27
N VAL A 73 15.36 -1.16 -1.54
CA VAL A 73 15.77 -2.05 -2.65
C VAL A 73 15.22 -1.59 -3.98
#